data_0d54c82f36053f9c7466dc30f717b231
#
_entry.id   0d54c82f36053f9c7466dc30f717b231
#
_cell.length_a   1.000
_cell.length_b   1.000
_cell.length_c   1.000
_cell.angle_alpha   90.00
_cell.angle_beta   90.00
_cell.angle_gamma   90.00
#
_symmetry.space_group_name_H-M   'P 1'
#
loop_
_entity.id
_entity.type
_entity.pdbx_description
1 polymer ?
#
loop_
_entity_poly.entity_id
_entity_poly.type
_entity_poly.pdbx_seq_one_letter_code
_entity_poly.pdbx_strand_id
1 'polypeptide(L)'
;EVNSTASGAGVLCGYMGHSTFKDSEGNQLPVVVENCYFTGKITSKGYVGVLGGTLNNSPITIRNVYSVVDIVGNGMSGNYCGGIVGRVRTGLTIENSYSAGNIEAPIAAPISAGGQSTSTPGSIFTNVIAWNKEINGTKEESTVVPFAVTAEADMLTNTYIFADMKVNGETVEQGKSHTELQDIAKTWGSPWHSDPTAGNGYPILQWQYERGDYKEICGFSLADGIESVTSTENGYSDNQIYDLSGRKVTKPGRG
;
A
#
# COMPACT_ATOMS: atom_id res chain seq x y z
N GLU A 1 -0.10 -13.40 2.10
CA GLU A 1 0.97 -13.06 3.05
C GLU A 1 2.33 -13.28 2.40
N VAL A 2 3.26 -12.34 2.60
CA VAL A 2 4.64 -12.42 2.12
C VAL A 2 5.58 -12.39 3.33
N ASN A 3 6.39 -13.43 3.49
CA ASN A 3 7.44 -13.49 4.50
C ASN A 3 8.80 -13.57 3.80
N SER A 4 9.69 -12.59 4.01
CA SER A 4 10.95 -12.49 3.28
C SER A 4 12.13 -12.20 4.18
N THR A 5 13.25 -12.86 3.90
CA THR A 5 14.57 -12.54 4.47
C THR A 5 15.48 -11.85 3.45
N ALA A 6 15.00 -11.65 2.22
CA ALA A 6 15.73 -11.00 1.15
C ALA A 6 15.90 -9.50 1.39
N SER A 7 16.84 -8.89 0.65
CA SER A 7 17.14 -7.45 0.74
C SER A 7 16.05 -6.53 0.18
N GLY A 8 15.07 -7.08 -0.54
CA GLY A 8 13.90 -6.36 -1.03
C GLY A 8 12.68 -7.27 -1.08
N ALA A 9 11.54 -6.78 -0.61
CA ALA A 9 10.27 -7.48 -0.64
C ALA A 9 9.15 -6.56 -1.14
N GLY A 10 8.24 -7.12 -1.90
CA GLY A 10 7.03 -6.47 -2.38
C GLY A 10 6.00 -7.50 -2.79
N VAL A 11 4.75 -7.10 -2.89
CA VAL A 11 3.70 -7.98 -3.42
C VAL A 11 3.89 -8.20 -4.92
N LEU A 12 4.27 -7.14 -5.64
CA LEU A 12 4.55 -7.22 -7.07
C LEU A 12 5.98 -7.72 -7.34
N CYS A 13 6.99 -7.08 -6.74
CA CYS A 13 8.38 -7.48 -6.90
C CYS A 13 9.28 -6.97 -5.75
N GLY A 14 10.45 -7.59 -5.56
CA GLY A 14 11.46 -7.09 -4.60
C GLY A 14 12.22 -5.87 -5.14
N TYR A 15 12.49 -5.85 -6.45
CA TYR A 15 13.20 -4.78 -7.16
C TYR A 15 12.48 -4.41 -8.45
N MET A 16 12.40 -3.13 -8.75
CA MET A 16 11.80 -2.59 -9.97
C MET A 16 12.76 -1.64 -10.68
N GLY A 17 12.87 -1.80 -12.01
CA GLY A 17 13.79 -1.04 -12.85
C GLY A 17 15.22 -1.56 -12.82
N HIS A 18 15.92 -1.48 -13.92
CA HIS A 18 17.32 -1.90 -14.05
C HIS A 18 18.06 -1.06 -15.10
N SER A 19 19.34 -0.82 -14.86
CA SER A 19 20.19 -0.02 -15.76
C SER A 19 20.36 -0.58 -17.18
N THR A 20 20.03 -1.86 -17.39
CA THR A 20 20.05 -2.50 -18.70
C THR A 20 18.75 -2.38 -19.48
N PHE A 21 17.65 -1.91 -18.86
CA PHE A 21 16.39 -1.67 -19.56
C PHE A 21 16.49 -0.36 -20.34
N LYS A 22 16.99 -0.45 -21.56
CA LYS A 22 17.23 0.68 -22.44
C LYS A 22 16.60 0.45 -23.80
N ASP A 23 16.20 1.55 -24.44
CA ASP A 23 15.80 1.54 -25.85
C ASP A 23 17.04 1.40 -26.77
N SER A 24 16.80 1.40 -28.09
CA SER A 24 17.86 1.32 -29.10
C SER A 24 18.79 2.53 -29.12
N GLU A 25 18.37 3.65 -28.52
CA GLU A 25 19.14 4.90 -28.42
C GLU A 25 19.93 4.99 -27.11
N GLY A 26 19.77 4.01 -26.21
CA GLY A 26 20.45 3.94 -24.92
C GLY A 26 19.73 4.67 -23.78
N ASN A 27 18.52 5.19 -23.99
CA ASN A 27 17.73 5.83 -22.96
C ASN A 27 17.10 4.78 -22.04
N GLN A 28 16.96 5.09 -20.76
CA GLN A 28 16.28 4.23 -19.80
C GLN A 28 14.79 4.08 -20.16
N LEU A 29 14.30 2.85 -20.27
CA LEU A 29 12.88 2.58 -20.48
C LEU A 29 12.10 2.91 -19.20
N PRO A 30 11.00 3.67 -19.29
CA PRO A 30 10.16 3.95 -18.16
C PRO A 30 9.40 2.69 -17.72
N VAL A 31 9.14 2.60 -16.41
CA VAL A 31 8.26 1.58 -15.83
C VAL A 31 6.96 2.24 -15.43
N VAL A 32 5.84 1.66 -15.83
CA VAL A 32 4.51 2.15 -15.46
C VAL A 32 3.76 1.04 -14.73
N VAL A 33 3.21 1.36 -13.56
CA VAL A 33 2.30 0.50 -12.79
C VAL A 33 1.00 1.26 -12.58
N GLU A 34 -0.08 0.72 -13.08
CA GLU A 34 -1.36 1.41 -13.02
C GLU A 34 -2.56 0.50 -12.80
N ASN A 35 -3.64 1.09 -12.26
CA ASN A 35 -4.93 0.44 -12.11
C ASN A 35 -4.86 -0.87 -11.32
N CYS A 36 -4.05 -0.87 -10.26
CA CYS A 36 -3.78 -2.03 -9.42
C CYS A 36 -4.15 -1.76 -7.96
N TYR A 37 -4.45 -2.83 -7.24
CA TYR A 37 -4.58 -2.76 -5.79
C TYR A 37 -3.88 -3.93 -5.10
N PHE A 38 -3.56 -3.72 -3.83
CA PHE A 38 -2.83 -4.70 -3.03
C PHE A 38 -3.42 -4.75 -1.63
N THR A 39 -3.65 -5.97 -1.14
CA THR A 39 -4.13 -6.24 0.22
C THR A 39 -3.31 -7.35 0.86
N GLY A 40 -3.31 -7.40 2.20
CA GLY A 40 -2.67 -8.48 2.94
C GLY A 40 -1.59 -8.03 3.91
N LYS A 41 -0.53 -8.83 4.05
CA LYS A 41 0.55 -8.56 5.01
C LYS A 41 1.92 -8.92 4.44
N ILE A 42 2.90 -8.08 4.70
CA ILE A 42 4.32 -8.33 4.41
C ILE A 42 5.11 -8.27 5.71
N THR A 43 5.92 -9.30 5.95
CA THR A 43 6.93 -9.30 7.00
C THR A 43 8.30 -9.50 6.35
N SER A 44 9.24 -8.58 6.58
CA SER A 44 10.55 -8.65 5.92
C SER A 44 11.66 -8.03 6.74
N LYS A 45 12.90 -8.56 6.53
CA LYS A 45 14.14 -7.98 7.04
C LYS A 45 14.78 -6.96 6.08
N GLY A 46 14.30 -6.88 4.84
CA GLY A 46 14.80 -6.00 3.79
C GLY A 46 13.93 -4.77 3.55
N TYR A 47 14.19 -4.07 2.47
CA TYR A 47 13.36 -2.95 2.02
C TYR A 47 11.98 -3.45 1.59
N VAL A 48 10.92 -2.77 2.00
CA VAL A 48 9.54 -3.18 1.72
C VAL A 48 8.75 -2.07 1.06
N GLY A 49 8.03 -2.41 0.03
CA GLY A 49 6.97 -1.62 -0.56
C GLY A 49 6.03 -2.56 -1.33
N VAL A 50 4.74 -2.31 -1.36
CA VAL A 50 3.81 -3.23 -2.03
C VAL A 50 4.12 -3.42 -3.51
N LEU A 51 4.53 -2.36 -4.20
CA LEU A 51 4.96 -2.44 -5.59
C LEU A 51 6.40 -2.92 -5.70
N GLY A 52 7.28 -2.39 -4.89
CA GLY A 52 8.68 -2.77 -4.91
C GLY A 52 9.43 -2.37 -3.64
N GLY A 53 10.22 -3.28 -3.12
CA GLY A 53 11.11 -2.98 -1.98
C GLY A 53 12.16 -1.95 -2.34
N THR A 54 12.68 -1.96 -3.57
CA THR A 54 13.60 -0.96 -4.11
C THR A 54 13.26 -0.60 -5.55
N LEU A 55 13.16 0.70 -5.84
CA LEU A 55 13.08 1.24 -7.19
C LEU A 55 14.45 1.71 -7.66
N ASN A 56 14.88 1.27 -8.84
CA ASN A 56 16.27 1.41 -9.29
C ASN A 56 16.35 1.84 -10.76
N ASN A 57 17.13 2.88 -11.02
CA ASN A 57 17.68 3.27 -12.33
C ASN A 57 16.70 3.62 -13.48
N SER A 58 15.43 3.25 -13.44
CA SER A 58 14.44 3.61 -14.46
C SER A 58 13.47 4.65 -13.92
N PRO A 59 13.02 5.63 -14.70
CA PRO A 59 11.89 6.47 -14.31
C PRO A 59 10.66 5.59 -14.05
N ILE A 60 9.97 5.80 -12.92
CA ILE A 60 8.84 4.98 -12.52
C ILE A 60 7.63 5.85 -12.31
N THR A 61 6.54 5.48 -12.97
CA THR A 61 5.22 6.11 -12.80
C THR A 61 4.25 5.11 -12.20
N ILE A 62 3.63 5.50 -11.11
CA ILE A 62 2.59 4.74 -10.40
C ILE A 62 1.33 5.59 -10.44
N ARG A 63 0.23 5.04 -10.96
CA ARG A 63 -1.03 5.79 -11.01
C ARG A 63 -2.25 4.91 -10.80
N ASN A 64 -3.25 5.48 -10.12
CA ASN A 64 -4.48 4.76 -9.80
C ASN A 64 -4.19 3.44 -9.07
N VAL A 65 -3.40 3.52 -8.02
CA VAL A 65 -2.99 2.36 -7.22
C VAL A 65 -3.37 2.59 -5.76
N TYR A 66 -3.85 1.54 -5.12
CA TYR A 66 -3.98 1.58 -3.69
C TYR A 66 -3.42 0.35 -2.97
N SER A 67 -3.00 0.59 -1.75
CA SER A 67 -2.43 -0.42 -0.85
C SER A 67 -3.19 -0.47 0.46
N VAL A 68 -3.60 -1.69 0.86
CA VAL A 68 -4.13 -2.01 2.19
C VAL A 68 -3.34 -3.17 2.75
N VAL A 69 -2.05 -3.00 2.76
CA VAL A 69 -1.10 -4.03 3.19
C VAL A 69 -0.47 -3.63 4.50
N ASP A 70 -0.63 -4.46 5.51
CA ASP A 70 0.13 -4.30 6.76
C ASP A 70 1.58 -4.70 6.53
N ILE A 71 2.49 -3.86 6.98
CA ILE A 71 3.93 -4.06 6.77
C ILE A 71 4.65 -4.12 8.12
N VAL A 72 5.41 -5.20 8.33
CA VAL A 72 6.30 -5.35 9.47
C VAL A 72 7.73 -5.49 8.97
N GLY A 73 8.50 -4.43 9.17
CA GLY A 73 9.95 -4.39 8.89
C GLY A 73 10.73 -4.76 10.12
N ASN A 74 11.22 -5.99 10.21
CA ASN A 74 11.95 -6.51 11.38
C ASN A 74 13.46 -6.63 11.15
N GLY A 75 13.98 -5.88 10.18
CA GLY A 75 15.40 -5.81 9.86
C GLY A 75 16.21 -4.90 10.77
N MET A 76 17.50 -4.76 10.44
CA MET A 76 18.40 -3.83 11.11
C MET A 76 18.11 -2.36 10.72
N SER A 77 18.81 -1.41 11.33
CA SER A 77 18.78 0.00 10.96
C SER A 77 18.98 0.18 9.44
N GLY A 78 18.13 0.99 8.79
CA GLY A 78 18.14 1.17 7.33
C GLY A 78 17.13 0.31 6.57
N ASN A 79 16.22 -0.37 7.25
CA ASN A 79 15.11 -1.06 6.62
C ASN A 79 13.99 -0.06 6.26
N TYR A 80 13.90 0.30 4.98
CA TYR A 80 12.93 1.25 4.45
C TYR A 80 11.62 0.53 4.14
N CYS A 81 10.55 0.85 4.85
CA CYS A 81 9.23 0.27 4.66
C CYS A 81 8.20 1.35 4.28
N GLY A 82 7.78 1.36 3.03
CA GLY A 82 6.76 2.26 2.51
C GLY A 82 5.50 1.51 2.10
N GLY A 83 4.34 2.09 2.36
CA GLY A 83 3.06 1.47 2.03
C GLY A 83 2.84 1.25 0.54
N ILE A 84 3.47 2.06 -0.32
CA ILE A 84 3.49 1.86 -1.77
C ILE A 84 4.88 1.43 -2.23
N VAL A 85 5.92 2.18 -1.85
CA VAL A 85 7.30 1.95 -2.27
C VAL A 85 8.24 2.01 -1.07
N GLY A 86 9.16 1.04 -0.95
CA GLY A 86 10.17 1.04 0.10
C GLY A 86 11.24 2.09 -0.17
N ARG A 87 12.33 1.68 -0.80
CA ARG A 87 13.47 2.54 -1.13
C ARG A 87 13.40 3.05 -2.57
N VAL A 88 13.63 4.34 -2.75
CA VAL A 88 13.66 4.99 -4.07
C VAL A 88 15.08 5.44 -4.41
N ARG A 89 15.58 5.07 -5.58
CA ARG A 89 16.90 5.45 -6.11
C ARG A 89 16.82 6.09 -7.50
N THR A 90 15.64 6.46 -7.94
CA THR A 90 15.38 7.03 -9.27
C THR A 90 14.20 8.00 -9.18
N GLY A 91 13.89 8.72 -10.25
CA GLY A 91 12.70 9.55 -10.33
C GLY A 91 11.43 8.70 -10.17
N LEU A 92 10.55 9.12 -9.27
CA LEU A 92 9.29 8.47 -8.95
C LEU A 92 8.15 9.47 -9.14
N THR A 93 7.16 9.09 -9.93
CA THR A 93 5.89 9.83 -10.02
C THR A 93 4.77 8.95 -9.48
N ILE A 94 3.99 9.47 -8.52
CA ILE A 94 2.79 8.80 -8.01
C ILE A 94 1.59 9.72 -8.20
N GLU A 95 0.53 9.18 -8.80
CA GLU A 95 -0.68 9.94 -9.13
C GLU A 95 -1.93 9.18 -8.69
N ASN A 96 -2.96 9.90 -8.20
CA ASN A 96 -4.28 9.36 -7.87
C ASN A 96 -4.19 8.02 -7.10
N SER A 97 -3.47 8.01 -6.01
CA SER A 97 -3.13 6.76 -5.30
C SER A 97 -3.22 6.93 -3.79
N TYR A 98 -3.45 5.84 -3.06
CA TYR A 98 -3.44 5.89 -1.60
C TYR A 98 -2.85 4.64 -0.94
N SER A 99 -2.42 4.80 0.33
CA SER A 99 -2.02 3.72 1.22
C SER A 99 -2.81 3.80 2.52
N ALA A 100 -3.26 2.64 3.04
CA ALA A 100 -4.11 2.56 4.22
C ALA A 100 -3.76 1.44 5.22
N GLY A 101 -2.84 0.53 4.91
CA GLY A 101 -2.36 -0.50 5.84
C GLY A 101 -1.46 0.06 6.94
N ASN A 102 -1.32 -0.64 8.06
CA ASN A 102 -0.44 -0.26 9.15
C ASN A 102 1.03 -0.59 8.82
N ILE A 103 1.96 0.23 9.29
CA ILE A 103 3.38 0.02 9.03
C ILE A 103 4.17 0.12 10.32
N GLU A 104 5.00 -0.89 10.58
CA GLU A 104 5.94 -0.92 11.70
C GLU A 104 7.34 -1.25 11.17
N ALA A 105 8.28 -0.29 11.26
CA ALA A 105 9.62 -0.49 10.74
C ALA A 105 10.65 0.52 11.29
N PRO A 106 11.98 0.24 11.17
CA PRO A 106 13.02 1.21 11.52
C PRO A 106 12.95 2.52 10.74
N ILE A 107 12.53 2.46 9.45
CA ILE A 107 12.23 3.63 8.63
C ILE A 107 10.87 3.36 7.96
N ALA A 108 9.86 4.12 8.37
CA ALA A 108 8.48 3.89 7.97
C ALA A 108 7.80 5.14 7.42
N ALA A 109 7.07 4.96 6.33
CA ALA A 109 6.22 6.00 5.75
C ALA A 109 5.04 5.40 4.97
N PRO A 110 3.87 6.05 4.97
CA PRO A 110 2.71 5.62 4.21
C PRO A 110 2.94 5.40 2.72
N ILE A 111 3.65 6.30 2.08
CA ILE A 111 3.78 6.30 0.62
C ILE A 111 5.15 5.77 0.20
N SER A 112 6.23 6.44 0.60
CA SER A 112 7.59 6.07 0.26
C SER A 112 8.52 6.25 1.45
N ALA A 113 9.23 5.20 1.82
CA ALA A 113 10.13 5.26 2.99
C ALA A 113 11.48 5.90 2.70
N GLY A 114 11.75 6.34 1.48
CA GLY A 114 12.88 7.19 1.18
C GLY A 114 13.90 6.66 0.19
N GLY A 115 14.93 7.47 -0.03
CA GLY A 115 16.02 7.22 -0.97
C GLY A 115 17.38 7.33 -0.32
N GLN A 116 18.40 6.83 -0.99
CA GLN A 116 19.76 6.79 -0.47
C GLN A 116 20.58 8.06 -0.76
N SER A 117 20.05 9.01 -1.51
CA SER A 117 20.82 10.15 -1.98
C SER A 117 19.98 11.42 -2.04
N THR A 118 20.58 12.51 -1.58
CA THR A 118 20.10 13.89 -1.81
C THR A 118 20.11 14.28 -3.30
N SER A 119 20.59 13.40 -4.18
CA SER A 119 20.63 13.57 -5.63
C SER A 119 19.64 12.70 -6.39
N THR A 120 18.65 12.09 -5.73
CA THR A 120 17.56 11.42 -6.44
C THR A 120 16.79 12.49 -7.21
N PRO A 121 16.65 12.41 -8.53
CA PRO A 121 15.81 13.34 -9.29
C PRO A 121 14.43 13.39 -8.66
N GLY A 122 13.87 14.57 -8.48
CA GLY A 122 12.71 14.81 -7.65
C GLY A 122 11.58 13.83 -7.89
N SER A 123 11.11 13.21 -6.82
CA SER A 123 9.86 12.46 -6.86
C SER A 123 8.70 13.46 -6.95
N ILE A 124 7.63 13.09 -7.65
CA ILE A 124 6.43 13.92 -7.81
C ILE A 124 5.24 13.12 -7.29
N PHE A 125 4.48 13.76 -6.40
CA PHE A 125 3.28 13.19 -5.81
C PHE A 125 2.09 14.09 -6.12
N THR A 126 1.12 13.59 -6.88
CA THR A 126 -0.07 14.35 -7.27
C THR A 126 -1.33 13.57 -6.91
N ASN A 127 -2.24 14.19 -6.16
CA ASN A 127 -3.47 13.55 -5.70
C ASN A 127 -3.17 12.24 -4.93
N VAL A 128 -2.31 12.28 -3.93
CA VAL A 128 -1.89 11.10 -3.16
C VAL A 128 -2.35 11.22 -1.71
N ILE A 129 -2.91 10.16 -1.17
CA ILE A 129 -3.44 10.12 0.20
C ILE A 129 -2.70 9.09 1.06
N ALA A 130 -2.15 9.54 2.17
CA ALA A 130 -1.72 8.70 3.28
C ALA A 130 -2.91 8.47 4.21
N TRP A 131 -3.61 7.35 4.01
CA TRP A 131 -4.85 7.01 4.73
C TRP A 131 -4.65 5.98 5.83
N ASN A 132 -3.40 5.75 6.18
CA ASN A 132 -2.98 4.78 7.20
C ASN A 132 -3.44 5.24 8.59
N LYS A 133 -3.71 4.27 9.47
CA LYS A 133 -4.10 4.56 10.86
C LYS A 133 -2.90 4.60 11.80
N GLU A 134 -1.95 3.69 11.60
CA GLU A 134 -0.78 3.57 12.47
C GLU A 134 0.49 3.40 11.66
N ILE A 135 1.46 4.25 11.95
CA ILE A 135 2.83 4.17 11.43
C ILE A 135 3.77 4.23 12.61
N ASN A 136 4.47 3.14 12.86
CA ASN A 136 5.27 2.99 14.06
C ASN A 136 6.75 2.67 13.75
N GLY A 137 7.64 3.22 14.57
CA GLY A 137 9.03 2.81 14.62
C GLY A 137 9.22 1.55 15.45
N THR A 138 10.19 0.71 15.08
CA THR A 138 10.55 -0.48 15.86
C THR A 138 11.53 -0.17 17.00
N LYS A 139 12.10 1.04 17.03
CA LYS A 139 13.10 1.49 17.99
C LYS A 139 12.96 2.99 18.23
N GLU A 140 13.57 3.49 19.30
CA GLU A 140 13.56 4.91 19.65
C GLU A 140 14.19 5.79 18.55
N GLU A 141 15.27 5.33 17.91
CA GLU A 141 15.95 6.03 16.82
C GLU A 141 15.31 5.84 15.43
N SER A 142 14.11 5.25 15.35
CA SER A 142 13.42 5.01 14.07
C SER A 142 13.01 6.32 13.40
N THR A 143 13.15 6.38 12.08
CA THR A 143 12.65 7.48 11.26
C THR A 143 11.23 7.16 10.78
N VAL A 144 10.25 7.85 11.34
CA VAL A 144 8.83 7.64 11.00
C VAL A 144 8.22 8.97 10.60
N VAL A 145 7.59 8.99 9.45
CA VAL A 145 6.96 10.22 8.92
C VAL A 145 5.54 9.93 8.40
N PRO A 146 4.65 10.93 8.44
CA PRO A 146 3.24 10.73 8.13
C PRO A 146 2.92 10.69 6.61
N PHE A 147 3.91 10.83 5.73
CA PHE A 147 3.68 10.78 4.29
C PHE A 147 4.81 10.05 3.54
N ALA A 148 5.95 10.72 3.31
CA ALA A 148 7.11 10.14 2.62
C ALA A 148 8.41 10.76 3.18
N VAL A 149 9.42 9.92 3.41
CA VAL A 149 10.67 10.35 4.11
C VAL A 149 11.46 11.41 3.36
N THR A 150 11.40 11.43 2.03
CA THR A 150 12.18 12.35 1.19
C THR A 150 11.32 13.30 0.37
N ALA A 151 10.08 13.56 0.79
CA ALA A 151 9.20 14.48 0.10
C ALA A 151 9.47 15.93 0.55
N GLU A 152 9.79 16.79 -0.42
CA GLU A 152 9.89 18.22 -0.24
C GLU A 152 8.61 18.90 -0.73
N ALA A 153 8.34 20.12 -0.30
CA ALA A 153 7.06 20.81 -0.55
C ALA A 153 6.76 21.01 -2.06
N ASP A 154 7.78 21.23 -2.86
CA ASP A 154 7.68 21.41 -4.31
C ASP A 154 7.39 20.09 -5.07
N MET A 155 7.55 18.96 -4.41
CA MET A 155 7.22 17.63 -4.93
C MET A 155 5.76 17.25 -4.71
N LEU A 156 5.00 18.01 -3.91
CA LEU A 156 3.67 17.66 -3.40
C LEU A 156 2.59 18.53 -4.05
N THR A 157 1.63 17.90 -4.72
CA THR A 157 0.44 18.58 -5.25
C THR A 157 -0.81 17.79 -4.83
N ASN A 158 -1.74 18.45 -4.10
CA ASN A 158 -2.96 17.79 -3.60
C ASN A 158 -2.66 16.49 -2.85
N THR A 159 -1.75 16.55 -1.91
CA THR A 159 -1.39 15.42 -1.06
C THR A 159 -1.99 15.59 0.33
N TYR A 160 -2.47 14.50 0.91
CA TYR A 160 -3.25 14.54 2.14
C TYR A 160 -2.86 13.42 3.09
N ILE A 161 -3.07 13.67 4.39
CA ILE A 161 -2.84 12.75 5.49
C ILE A 161 -4.17 12.54 6.22
N PHE A 162 -4.44 11.34 6.70
CA PHE A 162 -5.62 11.03 7.50
C PHE A 162 -5.51 11.67 8.89
N ALA A 163 -6.56 12.36 9.34
CA ALA A 163 -6.57 13.10 10.60
C ALA A 163 -6.39 12.20 11.84
N ASP A 164 -6.90 10.96 11.79
CA ASP A 164 -6.79 10.03 12.92
C ASP A 164 -5.53 9.13 12.81
N MET A 165 -4.63 9.43 11.88
CA MET A 165 -3.35 8.71 11.79
C MET A 165 -2.52 8.94 13.05
N LYS A 166 -1.98 7.85 13.58
CA LYS A 166 -1.01 7.88 14.67
C LYS A 166 0.39 7.58 14.16
N VAL A 167 1.32 8.42 14.51
CA VAL A 167 2.76 8.24 14.26
C VAL A 167 3.43 8.02 15.60
N ASN A 168 3.96 6.83 15.85
CA ASN A 168 4.51 6.43 17.15
C ASN A 168 3.52 6.66 18.32
N GLY A 169 2.22 6.40 18.08
CA GLY A 169 1.16 6.55 19.07
C GLY A 169 0.58 7.96 19.19
N GLU A 170 1.20 8.98 18.57
CA GLU A 170 0.73 10.36 18.59
C GLU A 170 -0.06 10.70 17.32
N THR A 171 -1.23 11.33 17.50
CA THR A 171 -2.07 11.72 16.37
C THR A 171 -1.42 12.88 15.59
N VAL A 172 -1.47 12.83 14.26
CA VAL A 172 -0.93 13.91 13.40
C VAL A 172 -1.72 15.21 13.59
N GLU A 173 -1.02 16.35 13.59
CA GLU A 173 -1.65 17.66 13.86
C GLU A 173 -2.49 18.19 12.69
N GLN A 174 -2.15 17.84 11.45
CA GLN A 174 -2.77 18.37 10.24
C GLN A 174 -3.18 17.23 9.30
N GLY A 175 -4.42 16.83 9.40
CA GLY A 175 -4.98 15.78 8.56
C GLY A 175 -6.37 16.13 8.06
N LYS A 176 -6.88 15.30 7.15
CA LYS A 176 -8.25 15.35 6.65
C LYS A 176 -9.06 14.23 7.27
N SER A 177 -10.30 14.50 7.61
CA SER A 177 -11.24 13.48 8.06
C SER A 177 -11.48 12.43 6.98
N HIS A 178 -11.98 11.27 7.38
CA HIS A 178 -12.31 10.19 6.46
C HIS A 178 -13.25 10.65 5.32
N THR A 179 -14.29 11.41 5.65
CA THR A 179 -15.25 11.94 4.67
C THR A 179 -14.60 12.94 3.71
N GLU A 180 -13.77 13.85 4.19
CA GLU A 180 -13.05 14.77 3.31
C GLU A 180 -12.12 14.04 2.34
N LEU A 181 -11.47 12.96 2.78
CA LEU A 181 -10.60 12.15 1.92
C LEU A 181 -11.41 11.38 0.86
N GLN A 182 -12.62 10.91 1.20
CA GLN A 182 -13.56 10.32 0.24
C GLN A 182 -13.96 11.33 -0.83
N ASP A 183 -14.33 12.55 -0.44
CA ASP A 183 -14.72 13.61 -1.38
C ASP A 183 -13.56 14.00 -2.30
N ILE A 184 -12.33 14.03 -1.78
CA ILE A 184 -11.12 14.26 -2.57
C ILE A 184 -10.93 13.13 -3.58
N ALA A 185 -10.96 11.89 -3.15
CA ALA A 185 -10.75 10.73 -4.03
C ALA A 185 -11.82 10.64 -5.14
N LYS A 186 -13.05 11.08 -4.87
CA LYS A 186 -14.11 11.17 -5.87
C LYS A 186 -13.74 12.07 -7.05
N THR A 187 -12.89 13.07 -6.83
CA THR A 187 -12.44 13.97 -7.90
C THR A 187 -11.44 13.35 -8.87
N TRP A 188 -10.88 12.18 -8.55
CA TRP A 188 -9.89 11.51 -9.41
C TRP A 188 -10.47 10.98 -10.71
N GLY A 189 -11.81 10.74 -10.76
CA GLY A 189 -12.48 10.27 -11.96
C GLY A 189 -12.09 8.85 -12.35
N SER A 190 -12.33 8.49 -13.62
CA SER A 190 -11.94 7.17 -14.16
C SER A 190 -10.41 6.97 -14.05
N PRO A 191 -9.94 5.78 -13.68
CA PRO A 191 -10.67 4.50 -13.53
C PRO A 191 -11.24 4.23 -12.13
N TRP A 192 -11.31 5.21 -11.25
CA TRP A 192 -11.91 5.04 -9.92
C TRP A 192 -13.43 4.93 -10.01
N HIS A 193 -14.03 4.11 -9.15
CA HIS A 193 -15.48 4.03 -9.04
C HIS A 193 -16.05 5.35 -8.52
N SER A 194 -17.18 5.76 -9.06
CA SER A 194 -17.80 7.07 -8.73
C SER A 194 -18.28 7.21 -7.29
N ASP A 195 -18.59 6.08 -6.63
CA ASP A 195 -18.87 6.04 -5.20
C ASP A 195 -17.58 5.78 -4.42
N PRO A 196 -17.03 6.78 -3.71
CA PRO A 196 -15.80 6.64 -2.97
C PRO A 196 -15.93 5.80 -1.69
N THR A 197 -17.15 5.37 -1.37
CA THR A 197 -17.44 4.56 -0.18
C THR A 197 -17.59 3.07 -0.49
N ALA A 198 -17.56 2.70 -1.77
CA ALA A 198 -17.89 1.35 -2.23
C ALA A 198 -16.99 0.26 -1.62
N GLY A 199 -15.73 0.56 -1.32
CA GLY A 199 -14.78 -0.37 -0.72
C GLY A 199 -14.73 -0.28 0.81
N ASN A 200 -15.83 -0.55 1.51
CA ASN A 200 -15.89 -0.40 2.97
C ASN A 200 -15.53 1.01 3.47
N GLY A 201 -16.01 2.01 2.76
CA GLY A 201 -15.68 3.40 3.06
C GLY A 201 -14.42 3.92 2.36
N TYR A 202 -13.79 3.13 1.51
CA TYR A 202 -12.61 3.53 0.74
C TYR A 202 -12.88 3.46 -0.77
N PRO A 203 -12.21 4.32 -1.56
CA PRO A 203 -12.31 4.27 -3.01
C PRO A 203 -11.76 2.95 -3.56
N ILE A 204 -12.44 2.41 -4.56
CA ILE A 204 -11.99 1.24 -5.30
C ILE A 204 -11.95 1.54 -6.80
N LEU A 205 -11.28 0.70 -7.56
CA LEU A 205 -11.24 0.83 -9.00
C LEU A 205 -12.56 0.36 -9.62
N GLN A 206 -12.98 0.99 -10.71
CA GLN A 206 -14.23 0.69 -11.41
C GLN A 206 -14.34 -0.80 -11.79
N TRP A 207 -13.26 -1.39 -12.29
CA TRP A 207 -13.24 -2.79 -12.67
C TRP A 207 -13.42 -3.77 -11.49
N GLN A 208 -13.02 -3.38 -10.27
CA GLN A 208 -13.28 -4.18 -9.07
C GLN A 208 -14.77 -4.18 -8.72
N TYR A 209 -15.40 -3.00 -8.82
CA TYR A 209 -16.85 -2.88 -8.61
C TYR A 209 -17.62 -3.74 -9.59
N GLU A 210 -17.26 -3.73 -10.87
CA GLU A 210 -17.89 -4.51 -11.93
C GLU A 210 -17.73 -6.03 -11.73
N ARG A 211 -16.61 -6.46 -11.18
CA ARG A 211 -16.38 -7.88 -10.84
C ARG A 211 -17.17 -8.36 -9.64
N GLY A 212 -17.59 -7.47 -8.76
CA GLY A 212 -18.35 -7.78 -7.56
C GLY A 212 -17.56 -8.46 -6.43
N ASP A 213 -16.26 -8.68 -6.60
CA ASP A 213 -15.37 -9.35 -5.62
C ASP A 213 -14.75 -8.40 -4.59
N TYR A 214 -15.00 -7.10 -4.70
CA TYR A 214 -14.41 -6.07 -3.83
C TYR A 214 -14.84 -6.15 -2.37
N LYS A 215 -15.99 -6.78 -2.07
CA LYS A 215 -16.48 -6.95 -0.70
C LYS A 215 -15.63 -7.91 0.13
N GLU A 216 -14.99 -8.87 -0.53
CA GLU A 216 -14.10 -9.84 0.10
C GLU A 216 -12.64 -9.36 0.13
N ILE A 217 -12.27 -8.52 -0.83
CA ILE A 217 -10.91 -8.05 -1.03
C ILE A 217 -10.57 -6.87 -0.14
N CYS A 218 -11.53 -6.04 0.15
CA CYS A 218 -11.37 -4.97 1.12
C CYS A 218 -11.37 -5.56 2.54
N GLY A 219 -10.34 -6.31 2.87
CA GLY A 219 -9.99 -6.75 4.21
C GLY A 219 -9.59 -5.58 5.12
N PHE A 220 -10.19 -4.42 4.90
CA PHE A 220 -10.31 -3.37 5.87
C PHE A 220 -11.21 -3.88 6.97
N SER A 221 -10.68 -4.65 7.89
CA SER A 221 -11.14 -4.50 9.24
C SER A 221 -10.91 -3.03 9.54
N LEU A 222 -11.96 -2.23 9.40
CA LEU A 222 -12.09 -1.02 10.18
C LEU A 222 -12.03 -1.53 11.62
N ALA A 223 -10.82 -1.62 12.18
CA ALA A 223 -10.62 -2.07 13.55
C ALA A 223 -11.23 -1.09 14.57
N ASP A 224 -12.09 -0.21 14.11
CA ASP A 224 -12.81 0.79 14.87
C ASP A 224 -14.29 0.57 14.72
N GLY A 225 -14.79 -0.53 15.26
CA GLY A 225 -16.21 -0.70 15.44
C GLY A 225 -16.87 -1.89 14.76
N ILE A 226 -16.15 -2.82 14.21
CA ILE A 226 -16.61 -4.18 14.27
C ILE A 226 -16.20 -4.67 15.66
N GLU A 227 -16.96 -4.28 16.68
CA GLU A 227 -17.23 -5.21 17.76
C GLU A 227 -17.36 -6.58 17.10
N SER A 228 -16.56 -7.53 17.55
CA SER A 228 -16.56 -8.91 17.12
C SER A 228 -17.93 -9.25 16.51
N VAL A 229 -17.95 -9.68 15.24
CA VAL A 229 -19.06 -10.47 14.77
C VAL A 229 -19.04 -11.70 15.67
N THR A 230 -19.68 -11.58 16.82
CA THR A 230 -20.15 -12.74 17.54
C THR A 230 -21.04 -13.40 16.50
N SER A 231 -20.54 -14.48 15.91
CA SER A 231 -21.37 -15.43 15.23
C SER A 231 -22.45 -15.77 16.27
N THR A 232 -23.60 -15.13 16.14
CA THR A 232 -24.81 -15.70 16.71
C THR A 232 -24.86 -17.08 16.10
N GLU A 233 -24.66 -18.07 16.94
CA GLU A 233 -24.84 -19.47 16.65
C GLU A 233 -26.26 -19.66 16.07
N ASN A 234 -26.40 -19.46 14.78
CA ASN A 234 -27.46 -20.08 14.01
C ASN A 234 -26.80 -21.23 13.27
N GLY A 235 -26.97 -22.41 13.85
CA GLY A 235 -26.44 -23.70 13.46
C GLY A 235 -26.28 -23.94 11.96
N TYR A 236 -25.12 -23.62 11.46
CA TYR A 236 -24.56 -24.25 10.27
C TYR A 236 -23.27 -24.95 10.67
N SER A 237 -23.41 -26.12 11.28
CA SER A 237 -22.34 -27.10 11.34
C SER A 237 -22.24 -27.75 9.96
N ASP A 238 -21.76 -27.02 8.98
CA ASP A 238 -21.46 -27.62 7.69
C ASP A 238 -19.94 -27.60 7.50
N ASN A 239 -19.30 -28.71 7.92
CA ASN A 239 -17.91 -29.05 7.62
C ASN A 239 -17.72 -29.29 6.12
N GLN A 240 -18.18 -28.39 5.28
CA GLN A 240 -18.06 -28.49 3.83
C GLN A 240 -16.75 -27.86 3.40
N ILE A 241 -15.91 -28.66 2.77
CA ILE A 241 -14.65 -28.21 2.18
C ILE A 241 -14.94 -27.87 0.72
N TYR A 242 -14.51 -26.67 0.30
CA TYR A 242 -14.61 -26.20 -1.07
C TYR A 242 -13.20 -26.12 -1.69
N ASP A 243 -13.07 -26.39 -2.96
CA ASP A 243 -11.85 -26.15 -3.72
C ASP A 243 -11.69 -24.64 -4.05
N LEU A 244 -10.52 -24.26 -4.57
CA LEU A 244 -10.21 -22.87 -4.93
C LEU A 244 -11.11 -22.30 -6.05
N SER A 245 -11.94 -23.14 -6.67
CA SER A 245 -12.94 -22.72 -7.66
C SER A 245 -14.36 -22.62 -7.06
N GLY A 246 -14.49 -22.79 -5.74
CA GLY A 246 -15.78 -22.73 -5.03
C GLY A 246 -16.64 -23.98 -5.18
N ARG A 247 -16.10 -25.11 -5.64
CA ARG A 247 -16.83 -26.37 -5.72
C ARG A 247 -16.69 -27.16 -4.43
N LYS A 248 -17.81 -27.68 -3.94
CA LYS A 248 -17.86 -28.56 -2.78
C LYS A 248 -17.05 -29.82 -3.02
N VAL A 249 -16.06 -30.07 -2.16
CA VAL A 249 -15.24 -31.28 -2.19
C VAL A 249 -15.83 -32.32 -1.25
N THR A 250 -16.34 -33.40 -1.78
CA THR A 250 -16.74 -34.56 -0.98
C THR A 250 -15.48 -35.34 -0.58
N LYS A 251 -15.30 -35.60 0.74
CA LYS A 251 -14.20 -36.45 1.22
C LYS A 251 -14.22 -37.78 0.46
N PRO A 252 -13.08 -38.24 -0.10
CA PRO A 252 -13.00 -39.61 -0.62
C PRO A 252 -13.22 -40.58 0.53
N GLY A 253 -14.15 -41.49 0.36
CA GLY A 253 -14.38 -42.56 1.31
C GLY A 253 -13.08 -43.37 1.49
N ARG A 254 -12.69 -43.64 2.73
CA ARG A 254 -11.65 -44.64 2.99
C ARG A 254 -12.18 -46.00 2.50
N GLY A 255 -11.57 -46.49 1.43
CA GLY A 255 -11.62 -47.90 1.09
C GLY A 255 -10.66 -48.70 1.95
#